data_748d3eec7fb93d1af3f6d82625828fd5
#
_entry.id   748d3eec7fb93d1af3f6d82625828fd5
#
_cell.length_a   1.000
_cell.length_b   1.000
_cell.length_c   1.000
_cell.angle_alpha   90.00
_cell.angle_beta   90.00
_cell.angle_gamma   90.00
#
_symmetry.space_group_name_H-M   'P 1'
#
loop_
_entity.id
_entity.type
_entity.pdbx_description
1 polymer ?
#
loop_
_entity_poly.entity_id
_entity_poly.type
_entity_poly.pdbx_seq_one_letter_code
_entity_poly.pdbx_strand_id
1 'polypeptide(L)'
;MIHGLLQTTDYALTVLRELRPRDTEEQIRRVVDLRMQRQRLLDQDPPLEAWIILDEGAIRRSIGGAAIMRHQLEHLVKASRWPNVTVQVLGFECGAHAGLTGPFAILEFPERTDSDVAYTESLGGMIYLEKDREVRSCAEAFDRMRAAALSPAASVELIQRVLHQSG
;
A
#
# COMPACT_ATOMS: atom_id res chain seq x y z
N MET A 1 0.98 -7.42 -0.38
CA MET A 1 2.18 -6.57 -0.65
C MET A 1 1.98 -5.21 -0.02
N ILE A 2 3.03 -4.55 0.48
CA ILE A 2 2.98 -3.19 1.01
C ILE A 2 2.74 -2.21 -0.14
N HIS A 3 1.92 -1.17 0.11
CA HIS A 3 1.58 -0.16 -0.89
C HIS A 3 2.81 0.66 -1.33
N GLY A 4 2.90 1.01 -2.62
CA GLY A 4 4.06 1.68 -3.21
C GLY A 4 4.49 2.99 -2.54
N LEU A 5 3.54 3.76 -2.01
CA LEU A 5 3.83 5.01 -1.28
C LEU A 5 4.59 4.79 0.04
N LEU A 6 4.57 3.58 0.59
CA LEU A 6 5.22 3.24 1.87
C LEU A 6 6.32 2.18 1.73
N GLN A 7 6.78 1.89 0.51
CA GLN A 7 7.88 0.95 0.30
C GLN A 7 9.24 1.63 0.50
N THR A 8 10.18 0.91 1.12
CA THR A 8 11.59 1.28 1.06
C THR A 8 12.17 0.90 -0.31
N THR A 9 13.29 1.52 -0.69
CA THR A 9 13.96 1.25 -1.97
C THR A 9 14.30 -0.23 -2.15
N ASP A 10 14.87 -0.87 -1.13
CA ASP A 10 15.30 -2.27 -1.20
C ASP A 10 14.13 -3.23 -1.30
N TYR A 11 13.03 -2.95 -0.57
CA TYR A 11 11.79 -3.70 -0.68
C TYR A 11 11.20 -3.57 -2.09
N ALA A 12 11.14 -2.34 -2.63
CA ALA A 12 10.63 -2.08 -3.97
C ALA A 12 11.46 -2.79 -5.06
N LEU A 13 12.80 -2.74 -4.95
CA LEU A 13 13.71 -3.47 -5.85
C LEU A 13 13.43 -4.96 -5.83
N THR A 14 13.33 -5.55 -4.63
CA THR A 14 13.08 -6.99 -4.47
C THR A 14 11.75 -7.40 -5.11
N VAL A 15 10.68 -6.65 -4.83
CA VAL A 15 9.35 -6.92 -5.40
C VAL A 15 9.36 -6.79 -6.91
N LEU A 16 9.97 -5.73 -7.45
CA LEU A 16 9.94 -5.48 -8.89
C LEU A 16 10.76 -6.49 -9.70
N ARG A 17 11.87 -7.01 -9.15
CA ARG A 17 12.62 -8.10 -9.77
C ARG A 17 11.77 -9.35 -9.98
N GLU A 18 10.96 -9.71 -8.97
CA GLU A 18 10.05 -10.85 -9.08
C GLU A 18 8.86 -10.60 -10.01
N LEU A 19 8.30 -9.39 -9.98
CA LEU A 19 7.15 -9.06 -10.81
C LEU A 19 7.49 -8.79 -12.28
N ARG A 20 8.76 -8.47 -12.57
CA ARG A 20 9.26 -8.07 -13.89
C ARG A 20 10.49 -8.86 -14.32
N PRO A 21 10.41 -10.20 -14.39
CA PRO A 21 11.58 -11.06 -14.62
C PRO A 21 12.21 -10.88 -16.02
N ARG A 22 11.55 -10.17 -16.93
CA ARG A 22 12.06 -9.88 -18.27
C ARG A 22 12.73 -8.51 -18.41
N ASP A 23 12.58 -7.65 -17.38
CA ASP A 23 13.15 -6.31 -17.40
C ASP A 23 14.65 -6.36 -17.02
N THR A 24 15.42 -5.47 -17.60
CA THR A 24 16.82 -5.28 -17.20
C THR A 24 16.91 -4.58 -15.83
N GLU A 25 18.03 -4.72 -15.14
CA GLU A 25 18.28 -4.01 -13.87
C GLU A 25 18.12 -2.49 -14.01
N GLU A 26 18.48 -1.93 -15.16
CA GLU A 26 18.30 -0.49 -15.42
C GLU A 26 16.80 -0.12 -15.51
N GLN A 27 16.01 -0.94 -16.19
CA GLN A 27 14.55 -0.74 -16.29
C GLN A 27 13.89 -0.84 -14.92
N ILE A 28 14.28 -1.85 -14.11
CA ILE A 28 13.78 -2.02 -12.75
C ILE A 28 14.13 -0.79 -11.89
N ARG A 29 15.38 -0.32 -11.93
CA ARG A 29 15.81 0.87 -11.17
C ARG A 29 15.03 2.11 -11.56
N ARG A 30 14.78 2.34 -12.84
CA ARG A 30 13.91 3.45 -13.29
C ARG A 30 12.51 3.40 -12.68
N VAL A 31 11.92 2.21 -12.60
CA VAL A 31 10.58 2.04 -11.98
C VAL A 31 10.65 2.30 -10.47
N VAL A 32 11.72 1.87 -9.80
CA VAL A 32 11.95 2.18 -8.39
C VAL A 32 12.09 3.69 -8.18
N ASP A 33 12.90 4.36 -9.00
CA ASP A 33 13.12 5.81 -8.90
C ASP A 33 11.81 6.59 -9.08
N LEU A 34 10.97 6.20 -10.05
CA LEU A 34 9.64 6.78 -10.23
C LEU A 34 8.74 6.53 -9.00
N ARG A 35 8.84 5.35 -8.38
CA ARG A 35 8.10 5.04 -7.15
C ARG A 35 8.56 5.91 -5.99
N MET A 36 9.87 6.08 -5.81
CA MET A 36 10.43 6.95 -4.78
C MET A 36 10.08 8.43 -5.03
N GLN A 37 10.08 8.87 -6.29
CA GLN A 37 9.62 10.22 -6.65
C GLN A 37 8.16 10.43 -6.28
N ARG A 38 7.28 9.44 -6.54
CA ARG A 38 5.86 9.50 -6.19
C ARG A 38 5.63 9.62 -4.68
N GLN A 39 6.49 9.03 -3.87
CA GLN A 39 6.40 9.17 -2.40
C GLN A 39 6.58 10.61 -1.92
N ARG A 40 7.27 11.47 -2.70
CA ARG A 40 7.42 12.89 -2.37
C ARG A 40 6.10 13.65 -2.32
N LEU A 41 5.03 13.10 -2.91
CA LEU A 41 3.68 13.65 -2.78
C LEU A 41 3.20 13.70 -1.32
N LEU A 42 3.73 12.81 -0.46
CA LEU A 42 3.41 12.81 0.96
C LEU A 42 4.07 13.96 1.74
N ASP A 43 5.12 14.58 1.17
CA ASP A 43 5.89 15.66 1.79
C ASP A 43 5.66 17.02 1.10
N GLN A 44 4.74 17.11 0.13
CA GLN A 44 4.41 18.36 -0.57
C GLN A 44 3.53 19.28 0.29
N ASP A 45 3.30 20.50 -0.21
CA ASP A 45 2.37 21.46 0.36
C ASP A 45 1.32 21.86 -0.70
N PRO A 46 0.03 21.47 -0.54
CA PRO A 46 -0.51 20.57 0.48
C PRO A 46 -0.04 19.11 0.28
N PRO A 47 0.16 18.36 1.36
CA PRO A 47 0.58 16.96 1.27
C PRO A 47 -0.56 16.06 0.78
N LEU A 48 -0.21 14.99 0.06
CA LEU A 48 -1.16 13.95 -0.28
C LEU A 48 -1.66 13.26 1.00
N GLU A 49 -2.97 13.18 1.18
CA GLU A 49 -3.57 12.36 2.22
C GLU A 49 -3.65 10.91 1.75
N ALA A 50 -3.18 9.99 2.57
CA ALA A 50 -3.14 8.57 2.24
C ALA A 50 -3.73 7.71 3.35
N TRP A 51 -4.81 6.99 3.03
CA TRP A 51 -5.35 5.95 3.90
C TRP A 51 -5.07 4.58 3.31
N ILE A 52 -4.24 3.80 3.98
CA ILE A 52 -3.72 2.54 3.46
C ILE A 52 -4.13 1.40 4.37
N ILE A 53 -4.85 0.43 3.81
CA ILE A 53 -5.24 -0.80 4.49
C ILE A 53 -4.37 -1.93 3.96
N LEU A 54 -3.62 -2.58 4.85
CA LEU A 54 -2.73 -3.68 4.53
C LEU A 54 -3.34 -4.99 5.04
N ASP A 55 -3.32 -6.03 4.22
CA ASP A 55 -3.53 -7.39 4.69
C ASP A 55 -2.37 -7.82 5.60
N GLU A 56 -2.65 -8.53 6.69
CA GLU A 56 -1.63 -9.00 7.64
C GLU A 56 -0.53 -9.85 6.96
N GLY A 57 -0.87 -10.60 5.92
CA GLY A 57 0.11 -11.34 5.12
C GLY A 57 1.14 -10.44 4.46
N ALA A 58 0.83 -9.16 4.20
CA ALA A 58 1.80 -8.21 3.63
C ALA A 58 2.94 -7.85 4.59
N ILE A 59 2.66 -7.83 5.89
CA ILE A 59 3.66 -7.52 6.93
C ILE A 59 4.38 -8.75 7.47
N ARG A 60 3.82 -9.95 7.26
CA ARG A 60 4.42 -11.22 7.71
C ARG A 60 5.24 -11.95 6.66
N ARG A 61 4.99 -11.67 5.38
CA ARG A 61 5.74 -12.30 4.28
C ARG A 61 7.17 -11.77 4.24
N SER A 62 8.15 -12.65 4.35
CA SER A 62 9.58 -12.30 4.31
C SER A 62 10.03 -11.98 2.88
N ILE A 63 9.76 -10.75 2.42
CA ILE A 63 10.18 -10.27 1.10
C ILE A 63 11.59 -9.71 1.20
N GLY A 64 12.53 -10.29 0.44
CA GLY A 64 13.93 -9.89 0.43
C GLY A 64 14.73 -10.34 1.66
N GLY A 65 14.13 -11.18 2.52
CA GLY A 65 14.76 -11.66 3.74
C GLY A 65 14.57 -10.74 4.95
N ALA A 66 15.07 -11.19 6.11
CA ALA A 66 14.81 -10.54 7.41
C ALA A 66 15.28 -9.08 7.48
N ALA A 67 16.45 -8.76 6.92
CA ALA A 67 17.00 -7.40 6.99
C ALA A 67 16.16 -6.37 6.21
N ILE A 68 15.74 -6.72 4.98
CA ILE A 68 14.89 -5.83 4.15
C ILE A 68 13.52 -5.69 4.79
N MET A 69 12.92 -6.78 5.26
CA MET A 69 11.61 -6.72 5.94
C MET A 69 11.66 -5.91 7.23
N ARG A 70 12.70 -6.07 8.04
CA ARG A 70 12.90 -5.26 9.23
C ARG A 70 12.87 -3.76 8.90
N HIS A 71 13.72 -3.33 7.97
CA HIS A 71 13.80 -1.92 7.53
C HIS A 71 12.46 -1.43 6.97
N GLN A 72 11.76 -2.28 6.23
CA GLN A 72 10.43 -1.97 5.70
C GLN A 72 9.37 -1.80 6.80
N LEU A 73 9.36 -2.66 7.82
CA LEU A 73 8.42 -2.56 8.94
C LEU A 73 8.72 -1.35 9.84
N GLU A 74 10.00 -1.06 10.08
CA GLU A 74 10.43 0.16 10.77
C GLU A 74 9.96 1.42 10.03
N HIS A 75 10.06 1.41 8.70
CA HIS A 75 9.55 2.50 7.86
C HIS A 75 8.03 2.66 7.98
N LEU A 76 7.25 1.57 8.00
CA LEU A 76 5.80 1.62 8.23
C LEU A 76 5.45 2.24 9.59
N VAL A 77 6.14 1.84 10.66
CA VAL A 77 5.96 2.44 12.01
C VAL A 77 6.28 3.94 11.99
N LYS A 78 7.32 4.35 11.26
CA LYS A 78 7.66 5.78 11.11
C LYS A 78 6.58 6.52 10.32
N ALA A 79 6.15 5.99 9.18
CA ALA A 79 5.15 6.61 8.31
C ALA A 79 3.78 6.73 8.99
N SER A 80 3.41 5.79 9.85
CA SER A 80 2.17 5.87 10.64
C SER A 80 2.09 7.06 11.62
N ARG A 81 3.20 7.79 11.81
CA ARG A 81 3.25 9.01 12.64
C ARG A 81 3.05 10.27 11.81
N TRP A 82 3.05 10.19 10.50
CA TRP A 82 2.81 11.34 9.64
C TRP A 82 1.35 11.74 9.70
N PRO A 83 1.03 13.04 9.82
CA PRO A 83 -0.35 13.50 10.05
C PRO A 83 -1.29 13.20 8.87
N ASN A 84 -0.74 13.10 7.67
CA ASN A 84 -1.45 12.84 6.41
C ASN A 84 -1.45 11.35 5.99
N VAL A 85 -0.94 10.44 6.83
CA VAL A 85 -0.87 9.01 6.53
C VAL A 85 -1.60 8.21 7.60
N THR A 86 -2.61 7.45 7.19
CA THR A 86 -3.27 6.47 8.04
C THR A 86 -2.95 5.06 7.55
N VAL A 87 -2.40 4.22 8.43
CA VAL A 87 -2.14 2.81 8.15
C VAL A 87 -3.00 1.95 9.06
N GLN A 88 -3.77 1.05 8.46
CA GLN A 88 -4.53 0.02 9.15
C GLN A 88 -4.15 -1.36 8.62
N VAL A 89 -4.27 -2.38 9.47
CA VAL A 89 -4.03 -3.77 9.10
C VAL A 89 -5.30 -4.58 9.24
N LEU A 90 -5.67 -5.30 8.20
CA LEU A 90 -6.66 -6.37 8.24
C LEU A 90 -5.98 -7.63 8.76
N GLY A 91 -6.29 -7.99 10.01
CA GLY A 91 -5.78 -9.21 10.63
C GLY A 91 -6.35 -10.46 9.97
N PHE A 92 -5.65 -11.58 10.07
CA PHE A 92 -6.11 -12.88 9.55
C PHE A 92 -7.47 -13.30 10.12
N GLU A 93 -7.81 -12.85 11.33
CA GLU A 93 -9.09 -13.15 11.99
C GLU A 93 -10.28 -12.44 11.32
N CYS A 94 -10.04 -11.42 10.49
CA CYS A 94 -11.08 -10.77 9.71
C CYS A 94 -11.76 -11.74 8.72
N GLY A 95 -11.06 -12.80 8.30
CA GLY A 95 -11.53 -13.76 7.32
C GLY A 95 -11.63 -13.16 5.92
N ALA A 96 -12.75 -13.40 5.23
CA ALA A 96 -12.93 -12.94 3.85
C ALA A 96 -13.22 -11.44 3.78
N HIS A 97 -12.51 -10.74 2.90
CA HIS A 97 -12.67 -9.31 2.65
C HIS A 97 -12.44 -8.97 1.18
N ALA A 98 -12.88 -7.79 0.74
CA ALA A 98 -12.82 -7.38 -0.66
C ALA A 98 -11.40 -7.36 -1.25
N GLY A 99 -10.39 -7.07 -0.44
CA GLY A 99 -8.98 -7.07 -0.86
C GLY A 99 -8.41 -8.43 -1.28
N LEU A 100 -9.13 -9.54 -1.03
CA LEU A 100 -8.72 -10.87 -1.51
C LEU A 100 -8.83 -11.00 -3.03
N THR A 101 -9.63 -10.17 -3.69
CA THR A 101 -9.76 -10.17 -5.15
C THR A 101 -8.59 -9.48 -5.84
N GLY A 102 -7.77 -8.76 -5.12
CA GLY A 102 -6.62 -8.02 -5.60
C GLY A 102 -6.52 -6.61 -4.97
N PRO A 103 -5.35 -5.96 -5.14
CA PRO A 103 -5.17 -4.60 -4.67
C PRO A 103 -5.96 -3.62 -5.54
N PHE A 104 -6.54 -2.61 -4.90
CA PHE A 104 -7.16 -1.48 -5.57
C PHE A 104 -6.85 -0.20 -4.82
N ALA A 105 -6.95 0.92 -5.49
CA ALA A 105 -6.86 2.25 -4.88
C ALA A 105 -7.93 3.17 -5.46
N ILE A 106 -8.31 4.16 -4.69
CA ILE A 106 -9.24 5.21 -5.06
C ILE A 106 -8.46 6.51 -4.99
N LEU A 107 -8.53 7.30 -6.04
CA LEU A 107 -7.99 8.65 -6.12
C LEU A 107 -9.17 9.62 -6.00
N GLU A 108 -9.21 10.34 -4.90
CA GLU A 108 -10.18 11.40 -4.65
C GLU A 108 -9.57 12.74 -5.02
N PHE A 109 -10.29 13.54 -5.76
CA PHE A 109 -9.84 14.87 -6.18
C PHE A 109 -10.58 15.96 -5.40
N PRO A 110 -9.86 17.01 -4.92
CA PRO A 110 -10.48 18.05 -4.10
C PRO A 110 -11.47 18.94 -4.87
N GLU A 111 -11.32 19.01 -6.19
CA GLU A 111 -12.19 19.81 -7.04
C GLU A 111 -13.40 18.99 -7.49
N ARG A 112 -14.62 19.51 -7.24
CA ARG A 112 -15.88 18.83 -7.61
C ARG A 112 -16.07 18.62 -9.11
N THR A 113 -15.25 19.25 -9.95
CA THR A 113 -15.24 19.09 -11.41
C THR A 113 -14.56 17.82 -11.85
N ASP A 114 -13.68 17.27 -11.03
CA ASP A 114 -12.94 16.06 -11.33
C ASP A 114 -13.62 14.86 -10.64
N SER A 115 -13.95 13.86 -11.44
CA SER A 115 -14.54 12.64 -10.90
C SER A 115 -13.47 11.79 -10.25
N ASP A 116 -13.80 11.18 -9.11
CA ASP A 116 -12.93 10.19 -8.47
C ASP A 116 -12.65 9.02 -9.42
N VAL A 117 -11.47 8.46 -9.31
CA VAL A 117 -11.01 7.34 -10.13
C VAL A 117 -10.54 6.22 -9.23
N ALA A 118 -11.02 5.01 -9.48
CA ALA A 118 -10.43 3.83 -8.88
C ALA A 118 -9.53 3.12 -9.87
N TYR A 119 -8.51 2.40 -9.38
CA TYR A 119 -7.72 1.52 -10.22
C TYR A 119 -7.38 0.22 -9.48
N THR A 120 -7.18 -0.83 -10.24
CA THR A 120 -6.71 -2.13 -9.76
C THR A 120 -5.47 -2.54 -10.55
N GLU A 121 -4.53 -3.20 -9.87
CA GLU A 121 -3.32 -3.73 -10.47
C GLU A 121 -3.43 -5.25 -10.61
N SER A 122 -3.05 -5.75 -11.78
CA SER A 122 -2.98 -7.18 -12.08
C SER A 122 -1.69 -7.51 -12.81
N LEU A 123 -1.42 -8.81 -13.05
CA LEU A 123 -0.29 -9.24 -13.88
C LEU A 123 -0.37 -8.70 -15.32
N GLY A 124 -1.59 -8.42 -15.80
CA GLY A 124 -1.82 -7.84 -17.13
C GLY A 124 -1.65 -6.32 -17.21
N GLY A 125 -1.42 -5.66 -16.09
CA GLY A 125 -1.29 -4.21 -16.01
C GLY A 125 -2.30 -3.56 -15.07
N MET A 126 -2.46 -2.25 -15.21
CA MET A 126 -3.35 -1.43 -14.42
C MET A 126 -4.66 -1.19 -15.18
N ILE A 127 -5.79 -1.32 -14.50
CA ILE A 127 -7.13 -1.05 -15.03
C ILE A 127 -7.71 0.12 -14.27
N TYR A 128 -8.07 1.18 -14.98
CA TYR A 128 -8.75 2.34 -14.43
C TYR A 128 -10.27 2.16 -14.51
N LEU A 129 -10.95 2.49 -13.44
CA LEU A 129 -12.40 2.43 -13.26
C LEU A 129 -12.89 3.88 -13.07
N GLU A 130 -13.55 4.42 -14.10
CA GLU A 130 -13.97 5.83 -14.14
C GLU A 130 -15.49 5.98 -14.10
N LYS A 131 -16.24 4.86 -14.22
CA LYS A 131 -17.69 4.92 -14.13
C LYS A 131 -18.12 5.06 -12.68
N ASP A 132 -19.01 5.99 -12.37
CA ASP A 132 -19.53 6.26 -11.03
C ASP A 132 -19.93 5.01 -10.27
N ARG A 133 -20.52 4.03 -10.93
CA ARG A 133 -20.93 2.76 -10.31
C ARG A 133 -19.73 1.94 -9.86
N GLU A 134 -18.68 1.89 -10.68
CA GLU A 134 -17.48 1.10 -10.40
C GLU A 134 -16.69 1.75 -9.26
N VAL A 135 -16.51 3.08 -9.31
CA VAL A 135 -15.85 3.85 -8.26
C VAL A 135 -16.58 3.71 -6.93
N ARG A 136 -17.91 3.84 -6.93
CA ARG A 136 -18.75 3.62 -5.73
C ARG A 136 -18.59 2.21 -5.15
N SER A 137 -18.55 1.19 -6.00
CA SER A 137 -18.34 -0.19 -5.53
C SER A 137 -16.99 -0.35 -4.85
N CYS A 138 -15.92 0.30 -5.35
CA CYS A 138 -14.62 0.33 -4.70
C CYS A 138 -14.66 1.09 -3.37
N ALA A 139 -15.32 2.25 -3.32
CA ALA A 139 -15.48 3.03 -2.10
C ALA A 139 -16.22 2.25 -1.00
N GLU A 140 -17.35 1.61 -1.34
CA GLU A 140 -18.07 0.74 -0.41
C GLU A 140 -17.24 -0.46 0.08
N ALA A 141 -16.40 -1.04 -0.81
CA ALA A 141 -15.50 -2.11 -0.44
C ALA A 141 -14.41 -1.60 0.52
N PHE A 142 -13.84 -0.44 0.24
CA PHE A 142 -12.85 0.21 1.08
C PHE A 142 -13.42 0.53 2.47
N ASP A 143 -14.61 1.09 2.55
CA ASP A 143 -15.27 1.42 3.82
C ASP A 143 -15.54 0.17 4.67
N ARG A 144 -15.97 -0.92 4.06
CA ARG A 144 -16.12 -2.21 4.78
C ARG A 144 -14.79 -2.73 5.30
N MET A 145 -13.73 -2.65 4.48
CA MET A 145 -12.38 -3.07 4.90
C MET A 145 -11.86 -2.18 6.03
N ARG A 146 -12.07 -0.87 5.94
CA ARG A 146 -11.69 0.11 6.98
C ARG A 146 -12.39 -0.17 8.32
N ALA A 147 -13.67 -0.51 8.27
CA ALA A 147 -14.46 -0.86 9.47
C ALA A 147 -14.02 -2.19 10.11
N ALA A 148 -13.55 -3.14 9.31
CA ALA A 148 -13.11 -4.46 9.76
C ALA A 148 -11.63 -4.49 10.18
N ALA A 149 -10.83 -3.53 9.72
CA ALA A 149 -9.41 -3.42 10.05
C ALA A 149 -9.19 -3.03 11.53
N LEU A 150 -8.04 -3.40 12.05
CA LEU A 150 -7.58 -2.90 13.33
C LEU A 150 -7.53 -1.37 13.33
N SER A 151 -7.76 -0.74 14.48
CA SER A 151 -7.55 0.71 14.60
C SER A 151 -6.11 1.08 14.21
N PRO A 152 -5.84 2.32 13.80
CA PRO A 152 -4.47 2.73 13.46
C PRO A 152 -3.46 2.43 14.56
N ALA A 153 -3.82 2.67 15.83
CA ALA A 153 -2.95 2.37 16.98
C ALA A 153 -2.68 0.85 17.12
N ALA A 154 -3.73 0.02 17.08
CA ALA A 154 -3.59 -1.43 17.16
C ALA A 154 -2.83 -2.02 15.95
N SER A 155 -2.94 -1.37 14.79
CA SER A 155 -2.18 -1.75 13.58
C SER A 155 -0.68 -1.52 13.77
N VAL A 156 -0.30 -0.37 14.33
CA VAL A 156 1.10 -0.08 14.67
C VAL A 156 1.65 -1.08 15.68
N GLU A 157 0.86 -1.42 16.71
CA GLU A 157 1.26 -2.44 17.69
C GLU A 157 1.46 -3.82 17.04
N LEU A 158 0.59 -4.21 16.10
CA LEU A 158 0.76 -5.45 15.36
C LEU A 158 2.05 -5.43 14.51
N ILE A 159 2.30 -4.34 13.77
CA ILE A 159 3.52 -4.18 12.96
C ILE A 159 4.76 -4.28 13.86
N GLN A 160 4.76 -3.64 15.03
CA GLN A 160 5.87 -3.71 15.98
C GLN A 160 6.08 -5.13 16.53
N ARG A 161 5.01 -5.85 16.86
CA ARG A 161 5.12 -7.27 17.28
C ARG A 161 5.76 -8.13 16.19
N VAL A 162 5.33 -7.96 14.93
CA VAL A 162 5.93 -8.70 13.80
C VAL A 162 7.40 -8.34 13.61
N LEU A 163 7.74 -7.07 13.73
CA LEU A 163 9.13 -6.58 13.68
C LEU A 163 10.03 -7.27 14.72
N HIS A 164 9.56 -7.41 15.96
CA HIS A 164 10.31 -8.07 17.03
C HIS A 164 10.42 -9.60 16.85
N GLN A 165 9.47 -10.24 16.18
CA GLN A 165 9.48 -11.68 15.89
C GLN A 165 10.40 -12.05 14.71
N SER A 166 10.78 -11.08 13.90
CA SER A 166 11.58 -11.27 12.68
C SER A 166 13.09 -11.05 12.91
N GLY A 167 13.53 -10.99 14.18
CA GLY A 167 14.89 -10.73 14.62
C GLY A 167 15.65 -11.98 15.08
#